data_af01d936a073acf0d2351d4afe782929
#
_entry.id   af01d936a073acf0d2351d4afe782929
#
_cell.length_a   1.000
_cell.length_b   1.000
_cell.length_c   1.000
_cell.angle_alpha   90.00
_cell.angle_beta   90.00
_cell.angle_gamma   90.00
#
_symmetry.space_group_name_H-M   'P 1'
#
loop_
_entity.id
_entity.type
_entity.pdbx_description
1 polymer ?
#
loop_
_entity_poly.entity_id
_entity_poly.type
_entity_poly.pdbx_seq_one_letter_code
_entity_poly.pdbx_strand_id
1 'polypeptide(L)'
;MPVVDASVVVDLVAPDVGSDAPARVLFGKWAAADTEPVAPSLLWLETSNALLTGIRRGRWSGADADAAHARLERIPLRRADSARDQARAFELARRYDNWPVYDMVYVALAERLGTELITADQRLRARLAHLDWVKSIDEG
;
A
#
# COMPACT_ATOMS: atom_id res chain seq x y z
N MET A 1 -5.98 -2.00 -13.19
CA MET A 1 -4.73 -1.70 -12.44
C MET A 1 -5.07 -0.98 -11.13
N PRO A 2 -5.46 -1.69 -10.07
CA PRO A 2 -5.70 -1.02 -8.79
C PRO A 2 -4.41 -0.48 -8.20
N VAL A 3 -4.53 0.63 -7.45
CA VAL A 3 -3.41 1.16 -6.66
C VAL A 3 -3.50 0.54 -5.27
N VAL A 4 -2.35 0.12 -4.73
CA VAL A 4 -2.26 -0.35 -3.35
C VAL A 4 -1.34 0.58 -2.56
N ASP A 5 -1.63 0.75 -1.28
CA ASP A 5 -0.72 1.47 -0.39
C ASP A 5 0.20 0.50 0.36
N ALA A 6 1.14 1.06 1.12
CA ALA A 6 2.13 0.26 1.83
C ALA A 6 1.50 -0.66 2.88
N SER A 7 0.37 -0.27 3.49
CA SER A 7 -0.28 -1.10 4.50
C SER A 7 -0.67 -2.48 3.95
N VAL A 8 -1.14 -2.53 2.70
CA VAL A 8 -1.49 -3.80 2.03
C VAL A 8 -0.24 -4.65 1.81
N VAL A 9 0.85 -4.04 1.34
CA VAL A 9 2.08 -4.78 1.02
C VAL A 9 2.79 -5.24 2.30
N VAL A 10 2.74 -4.46 3.37
CA VAL A 10 3.24 -4.91 4.67
C VAL A 10 2.49 -6.18 5.10
N ASP A 11 1.17 -6.20 4.97
CA ASP A 11 0.37 -7.39 5.30
C ASP A 11 0.65 -8.57 4.35
N LEU A 12 1.16 -8.29 3.16
CA LEU A 12 1.53 -9.35 2.21
C LEU A 12 2.87 -10.01 2.57
N VAL A 13 3.87 -9.23 3.00
CA VAL A 13 5.26 -9.72 3.16
C VAL A 13 5.70 -9.90 4.61
N ALA A 14 4.98 -9.36 5.59
CA ALA A 14 5.38 -9.40 6.99
C ALA A 14 5.64 -10.84 7.47
N PRO A 15 6.70 -11.07 8.27
CA PRO A 15 7.07 -12.42 8.71
C PRO A 15 6.00 -13.14 9.54
N ASP A 16 5.17 -12.37 10.26
CA ASP A 16 4.15 -12.90 11.18
C ASP A 16 2.77 -13.06 10.55
N VAL A 17 2.67 -12.92 9.23
CA VAL A 17 1.38 -12.99 8.51
C VAL A 17 1.15 -14.40 7.97
N GLY A 18 -0.05 -14.95 8.17
CA GLY A 18 -0.44 -16.26 7.68
C GLY A 18 -0.80 -16.28 6.20
N SER A 19 -0.91 -17.50 5.64
CA SER A 19 -1.25 -17.70 4.22
C SER A 19 -2.69 -17.28 3.89
N ASP A 20 -3.55 -17.16 4.88
CA ASP A 20 -4.96 -16.75 4.76
C ASP A 20 -5.16 -15.24 4.95
N ALA A 21 -4.07 -14.49 5.12
CA ALA A 21 -4.16 -13.04 5.27
C ALA A 21 -4.88 -12.41 4.07
N PRO A 22 -5.77 -11.42 4.29
CA PRO A 22 -6.52 -10.79 3.21
C PRO A 22 -5.65 -10.28 2.05
N ALA A 23 -4.47 -9.74 2.34
CA ALA A 23 -3.54 -9.28 1.31
C ALA A 23 -3.07 -10.44 0.41
N ARG A 24 -2.75 -11.58 0.99
CA ARG A 24 -2.31 -12.75 0.22
C ARG A 24 -3.44 -13.31 -0.64
N VAL A 25 -4.65 -13.35 -0.10
CA VAL A 25 -5.84 -13.78 -0.85
C VAL A 25 -6.09 -12.84 -2.04
N LEU A 26 -6.00 -11.53 -1.81
CA LEU A 26 -6.23 -10.52 -2.83
C LEU A 26 -5.20 -10.61 -3.96
N PHE A 27 -3.91 -10.67 -3.62
CA PHE A 27 -2.84 -10.81 -4.62
C PHE A 27 -2.96 -12.11 -5.40
N GLY A 28 -3.40 -13.19 -4.75
CA GLY A 28 -3.71 -14.45 -5.43
C GLY A 28 -4.83 -14.32 -6.46
N LYS A 29 -5.89 -13.61 -6.12
CA LYS A 29 -7.00 -13.33 -7.05
C LYS A 29 -6.52 -12.50 -8.25
N TRP A 30 -5.71 -11.48 -8.00
CA TRP A 30 -5.17 -10.65 -9.07
C TRP A 30 -4.26 -11.45 -10.01
N ALA A 31 -3.41 -12.31 -9.45
CA ALA A 31 -2.56 -13.19 -10.26
C ALA A 31 -3.39 -14.11 -11.14
N ALA A 32 -4.46 -14.70 -10.61
CA ALA A 32 -5.36 -15.57 -11.36
C ALA A 32 -6.13 -14.83 -12.45
N ALA A 33 -6.44 -13.55 -12.24
CA ALA A 33 -7.15 -12.71 -13.19
C ALA A 33 -6.23 -11.92 -14.13
N ASP A 34 -4.92 -12.13 -14.04
CA ASP A 34 -3.92 -11.38 -14.79
C ASP A 34 -4.02 -9.87 -14.57
N THR A 35 -4.34 -9.48 -13.33
CA THR A 35 -4.46 -8.09 -12.91
C THR A 35 -3.17 -7.66 -12.23
N GLU A 36 -2.54 -6.60 -12.72
CA GLU A 36 -1.32 -6.07 -12.15
C GLU A 36 -1.62 -4.82 -11.32
N PRO A 37 -1.41 -4.85 -9.99
CA PRO A 37 -1.53 -3.66 -9.17
C PRO A 37 -0.37 -2.69 -9.40
N VAL A 38 -0.58 -1.42 -9.07
CA VAL A 38 0.42 -0.37 -9.22
C VAL A 38 0.60 0.40 -7.92
N ALA A 39 1.77 1.00 -7.75
CA ALA A 39 2.06 1.85 -6.61
C ALA A 39 3.17 2.85 -6.94
N PRO A 40 3.23 3.99 -6.25
CA PRO A 40 4.38 4.89 -6.37
C PRO A 40 5.62 4.26 -5.74
N SER A 41 6.81 4.74 -6.13
CA SER A 41 8.09 4.26 -5.57
C SER A 41 8.16 4.37 -4.05
N LEU A 42 7.44 5.32 -3.47
CA LEU A 42 7.32 5.51 -2.02
C LEU A 42 6.91 4.22 -1.30
N LEU A 43 6.10 3.36 -1.93
CA LEU A 43 5.63 2.13 -1.31
C LEU A 43 6.78 1.25 -0.84
N TRP A 44 7.82 1.10 -1.66
CA TRP A 44 8.96 0.23 -1.31
C TRP A 44 9.73 0.75 -0.11
N LEU A 45 9.89 2.08 -0.01
CA LEU A 45 10.53 2.70 1.15
C LEU A 45 9.68 2.58 2.42
N GLU A 46 8.40 2.82 2.32
CA GLU A 46 7.51 2.70 3.47
C GLU A 46 7.41 1.26 3.97
N THR A 47 7.32 0.30 3.05
CA THR A 47 7.30 -1.13 3.41
C THR A 47 8.61 -1.55 4.06
N SER A 48 9.74 -1.14 3.47
CA SER A 48 11.07 -1.41 4.06
C SER A 48 11.17 -0.83 5.46
N ASN A 49 10.71 0.40 5.65
CA ASN A 49 10.72 1.03 6.97
C ASN A 49 9.82 0.30 7.98
N ALA A 50 8.69 -0.23 7.54
CA ALA A 50 7.82 -1.02 8.41
C ALA A 50 8.52 -2.31 8.88
N LEU A 51 9.28 -2.96 8.00
CA LEU A 51 10.08 -4.14 8.37
C LEU A 51 11.15 -3.81 9.40
N LEU A 52 11.85 -2.69 9.22
CA LEU A 52 12.85 -2.21 10.19
C LEU A 52 12.20 -1.85 11.54
N THR A 53 11.04 -1.22 11.50
CA THR A 53 10.28 -0.89 12.71
C THR A 53 9.88 -2.16 13.47
N GLY A 54 9.49 -3.21 12.77
CA GLY A 54 9.17 -4.50 13.39
C GLY A 54 10.35 -5.10 14.14
N ILE A 55 11.57 -4.98 13.60
CA ILE A 55 12.79 -5.42 14.31
C ILE A 55 12.97 -4.59 15.58
N ARG A 56 12.90 -3.27 15.47
CA ARG A 56 13.08 -2.38 16.64
C ARG A 56 12.07 -2.63 17.74
N ARG A 57 10.85 -3.01 17.38
CA ARG A 57 9.77 -3.29 18.34
C ARG A 57 9.71 -4.74 18.79
N GLY A 58 10.62 -5.58 18.33
CA GLY A 58 10.69 -6.97 18.72
C GLY A 58 9.61 -7.86 18.11
N ARG A 59 8.94 -7.46 17.03
CA ARG A 59 7.92 -8.28 16.36
C ARG A 59 8.53 -9.45 15.59
N TRP A 60 9.70 -9.24 15.00
CA TRP A 60 10.42 -10.27 14.26
C TRP A 60 11.92 -10.01 14.29
N SER A 61 12.70 -11.03 13.93
CA SER A 61 14.16 -10.95 13.86
C SER A 61 14.62 -10.20 12.61
N GLY A 62 15.91 -9.78 12.62
CA GLY A 62 16.53 -9.21 11.43
C GLY A 62 16.56 -10.19 10.26
N ALA A 63 16.83 -11.48 10.52
CA ALA A 63 16.84 -12.50 9.48
C ALA A 63 15.45 -12.67 8.84
N ASP A 64 14.38 -12.64 9.64
CA ASP A 64 13.02 -12.73 9.12
C ASP A 64 12.65 -11.47 8.30
N ALA A 65 13.10 -10.30 8.75
CA ALA A 65 12.90 -9.07 7.99
C ALA A 65 13.64 -9.09 6.66
N ASP A 66 14.86 -9.62 6.63
CA ASP A 66 15.64 -9.77 5.39
C ASP A 66 14.92 -10.68 4.38
N ALA A 67 14.35 -11.79 4.86
CA ALA A 67 13.57 -12.71 4.02
C ALA A 67 12.31 -12.02 3.49
N ALA A 68 11.62 -11.24 4.33
CA ALA A 68 10.45 -10.48 3.91
C ALA A 68 10.80 -9.42 2.87
N HIS A 69 11.92 -8.73 3.03
CA HIS A 69 12.41 -7.74 2.07
C HIS A 69 12.72 -8.39 0.72
N ALA A 70 13.31 -9.58 0.72
CA ALA A 70 13.54 -10.33 -0.51
C ALA A 70 12.22 -10.67 -1.22
N ARG A 71 11.17 -11.00 -0.46
CA ARG A 71 9.83 -11.21 -1.05
C ARG A 71 9.26 -9.92 -1.63
N LEU A 72 9.46 -8.79 -0.95
CA LEU A 72 9.01 -7.49 -1.42
C LEU A 72 9.55 -7.19 -2.83
N GLU A 73 10.80 -7.52 -3.10
CA GLU A 73 11.43 -7.27 -4.39
C GLU A 73 10.84 -8.13 -5.52
N ARG A 74 10.11 -9.20 -5.18
CA ARG A 74 9.57 -10.16 -6.14
C ARG A 74 8.07 -10.07 -6.35
N ILE A 75 7.37 -9.24 -5.60
CA ILE A 75 5.91 -9.15 -5.75
C ILE A 75 5.55 -8.55 -7.11
N PRO A 76 4.47 -9.02 -7.75
CA PRO A 76 4.02 -8.50 -9.03
C PRO A 76 3.32 -7.16 -8.83
N LEU A 77 4.11 -6.11 -8.71
CA LEU A 77 3.66 -4.76 -8.41
C LEU A 77 4.42 -3.77 -9.28
N ARG A 78 3.70 -3.01 -10.07
CA ARG A 78 4.27 -2.06 -11.02
C ARG A 78 4.49 -0.69 -10.38
N ARG A 79 5.63 -0.07 -10.65
CA ARG A 79 5.91 1.29 -10.23
C ARG A 79 5.25 2.29 -11.18
N ALA A 80 4.61 3.32 -10.60
CA ALA A 80 4.04 4.42 -11.36
C ALA A 80 4.23 5.72 -10.58
N ASP A 81 5.07 6.61 -11.11
CA ASP A 81 5.38 7.88 -10.47
C ASP A 81 5.06 9.05 -11.41
N SER A 82 4.69 10.19 -10.82
CA SER A 82 4.51 11.43 -11.54
C SER A 82 4.70 12.60 -10.59
N ALA A 83 5.40 13.64 -11.05
CA ALA A 83 5.52 14.89 -10.29
C ALA A 83 4.15 15.53 -10.02
N ARG A 84 3.17 15.30 -10.90
CA ARG A 84 1.79 15.76 -10.69
C ARG A 84 1.18 15.13 -9.45
N ASP A 85 1.48 13.87 -9.16
CA ASP A 85 0.93 13.19 -8.00
C ASP A 85 1.43 13.80 -6.70
N GLN A 86 2.70 14.22 -6.66
CA GLN A 86 3.26 14.89 -5.48
C GLN A 86 2.58 16.25 -5.23
N ALA A 87 2.40 17.05 -6.26
CA ALA A 87 1.72 18.34 -6.15
C ALA A 87 0.26 18.16 -5.74
N ARG A 88 -0.44 17.21 -6.36
CA ARG A 88 -1.83 16.90 -6.01
C ARG A 88 -1.96 16.35 -4.60
N ALA A 89 -1.00 15.53 -4.16
CA ALA A 89 -0.96 15.00 -2.79
C ALA A 89 -0.90 16.12 -1.76
N PHE A 90 -0.13 17.16 -2.00
CA PHE A 90 -0.08 18.32 -1.09
C PHE A 90 -1.45 19.00 -1.00
N GLU A 91 -2.11 19.24 -2.14
CA GLU A 91 -3.46 19.84 -2.16
C GLU A 91 -4.46 18.97 -1.38
N LEU A 92 -4.42 17.66 -1.59
CA LEU A 92 -5.30 16.74 -0.88
C LEU A 92 -5.01 16.72 0.62
N ALA A 93 -3.74 16.69 1.00
CA ALA A 93 -3.33 16.72 2.41
C ALA A 93 -3.89 17.97 3.11
N ARG A 94 -3.79 19.14 2.46
CA ARG A 94 -4.36 20.39 2.99
C ARG A 94 -5.88 20.29 3.15
N ARG A 95 -6.54 19.66 2.19
CA ARG A 95 -8.00 19.48 2.21
C ARG A 95 -8.47 18.61 3.37
N TYR A 96 -7.65 17.64 3.77
CA TYR A 96 -7.95 16.70 4.86
C TYR A 96 -7.21 17.07 6.16
N ASP A 97 -7.26 18.34 6.53
CA ASP A 97 -6.71 18.85 7.81
C ASP A 97 -5.21 18.58 7.97
N ASN A 98 -4.46 18.79 6.91
CA ASN A 98 -3.02 18.59 6.88
C ASN A 98 -2.61 17.13 7.17
N TRP A 99 -3.36 16.20 6.62
CA TRP A 99 -3.05 14.78 6.67
C TRP A 99 -1.64 14.53 6.10
N PRO A 100 -0.91 13.52 6.59
CA PRO A 100 0.43 13.25 6.06
C PRO A 100 0.41 13.10 4.54
N VAL A 101 1.32 13.82 3.88
CA VAL A 101 1.35 13.87 2.41
C VAL A 101 1.62 12.50 1.78
N TYR A 102 2.34 11.63 2.51
CA TYR A 102 2.71 10.31 1.99
C TYR A 102 1.48 9.48 1.62
N ASP A 103 0.46 9.44 2.47
CA ASP A 103 -0.79 8.72 2.18
C ASP A 103 -1.48 9.31 0.96
N MET A 104 -1.42 10.63 0.80
CA MET A 104 -2.10 11.30 -0.30
C MET A 104 -1.41 11.10 -1.65
N VAL A 105 -0.15 10.67 -1.69
CA VAL A 105 0.51 10.28 -2.94
C VAL A 105 -0.21 9.08 -3.57
N TYR A 106 -0.62 8.11 -2.76
CA TYR A 106 -1.38 6.95 -3.26
C TYR A 106 -2.76 7.37 -3.77
N VAL A 107 -3.42 8.26 -3.04
CA VAL A 107 -4.74 8.79 -3.42
C VAL A 107 -4.64 9.55 -4.75
N ALA A 108 -3.62 10.41 -4.88
CA ALA A 108 -3.40 11.18 -6.11
C ALA A 108 -3.12 10.27 -7.30
N LEU A 109 -2.33 9.22 -7.12
CA LEU A 109 -2.04 8.26 -8.19
C LEU A 109 -3.32 7.56 -8.65
N ALA A 110 -4.14 7.07 -7.72
CA ALA A 110 -5.39 6.40 -8.06
C ALA A 110 -6.35 7.35 -8.77
N GLU A 111 -6.44 8.61 -8.31
CA GLU A 111 -7.24 9.65 -8.96
C GLU A 111 -6.79 9.87 -10.41
N ARG A 112 -5.48 10.03 -10.62
CA ARG A 112 -4.91 10.27 -11.96
C ARG A 112 -5.16 9.11 -12.91
N LEU A 113 -5.05 7.88 -12.42
CA LEU A 113 -5.27 6.67 -13.23
C LEU A 113 -6.75 6.31 -13.38
N GLY A 114 -7.65 6.98 -12.64
CA GLY A 114 -9.08 6.68 -12.68
C GLY A 114 -9.39 5.27 -12.19
N THR A 115 -8.69 4.81 -11.16
CA THR A 115 -8.82 3.45 -10.64
C THR A 115 -9.04 3.44 -9.12
N GLU A 116 -9.21 2.25 -8.56
CA GLU A 116 -9.40 2.07 -7.12
C GLU A 116 -8.08 2.17 -6.36
N LEU A 117 -8.16 2.67 -5.13
CA LEU A 117 -7.11 2.56 -4.13
C LEU A 117 -7.54 1.53 -3.10
N ILE A 118 -6.70 0.53 -2.88
CA ILE A 118 -6.92 -0.51 -1.86
C ILE A 118 -5.99 -0.24 -0.68
N THR A 119 -6.55 -0.17 0.51
CA THR A 119 -5.78 0.08 1.74
C THR A 119 -6.18 -0.88 2.86
N ALA A 120 -5.22 -1.22 3.72
CA ALA A 120 -5.46 -1.93 4.97
C ALA A 120 -5.48 -0.97 6.16
N ASP A 121 -5.22 0.32 5.93
CA ASP A 121 -5.24 1.35 6.97
C ASP A 121 -6.67 1.83 7.20
N GLN A 122 -7.26 1.42 8.31
CA GLN A 122 -8.64 1.74 8.64
C GLN A 122 -8.85 3.24 8.91
N ARG A 123 -7.85 3.93 9.41
CA ARG A 123 -7.92 5.38 9.65
C ARG A 123 -8.01 6.13 8.33
N LEU A 124 -7.17 5.76 7.38
CA LEU A 124 -7.18 6.35 6.03
C LEU A 124 -8.52 6.04 5.34
N ARG A 125 -8.96 4.80 5.39
CA ARG A 125 -10.23 4.38 4.78
C ARG A 125 -11.41 5.20 5.35
N ALA A 126 -11.45 5.36 6.67
CA ALA A 126 -12.50 6.13 7.33
C ALA A 126 -12.47 7.61 6.92
N ARG A 127 -11.27 8.21 6.83
CA ARG A 127 -11.11 9.61 6.43
C ARG A 127 -11.58 9.86 5.00
N LEU A 128 -11.42 8.87 4.14
CA LEU A 128 -11.77 8.95 2.71
C LEU A 128 -13.07 8.20 2.39
N ALA A 129 -13.92 7.96 3.38
CA ALA A 129 -15.15 7.16 3.23
C ALA A 129 -16.11 7.72 2.16
N HIS A 130 -16.06 9.02 1.89
CA HIS A 130 -16.87 9.66 0.85
C HIS A 130 -16.40 9.39 -0.58
N LEU A 131 -15.19 8.84 -0.75
CA LEU A 131 -14.66 8.45 -2.05
C LEU A 131 -14.97 6.95 -2.27
N ASP A 132 -15.87 6.65 -3.18
CA ASP A 132 -16.33 5.28 -3.42
C ASP A 132 -15.25 4.40 -4.08
N TRP A 133 -14.21 5.00 -4.64
CA TRP A 133 -13.09 4.28 -5.25
C TRP A 133 -11.93 4.00 -4.27
N VAL A 134 -12.04 4.46 -3.01
CA VAL A 134 -11.09 4.07 -1.95
C VAL A 134 -11.73 2.92 -1.18
N LYS A 135 -11.07 1.78 -1.17
CA LYS A 135 -11.62 0.55 -0.61
C LYS A 135 -10.70 -0.07 0.43
N SER A 136 -11.30 -0.64 1.45
CA SER A 136 -10.59 -1.49 2.38
C SER A 136 -10.18 -2.78 1.68
N ILE A 137 -9.10 -3.40 2.15
CA ILE A 137 -8.63 -4.67 1.64
C ILE A 137 -9.70 -5.77 1.68
N ASP A 138 -10.63 -5.67 2.64
CA ASP A 138 -11.74 -6.63 2.78
C ASP A 138 -12.85 -6.41 1.75
N GLU A 139 -12.86 -5.26 1.09
CA GLU A 139 -13.83 -4.90 0.05
C GLU A 139 -13.30 -5.16 -1.36
N GLY A 140 -12.01 -5.45 -1.47
CA GLY A 140 -11.30 -5.59 -2.75
C GLY A 140 -11.49 -6.90 -3.51
#